data_aea162c848910ab4bfa67928d14c9ea6
#
_entry.id   aea162c848910ab4bfa67928d14c9ea6
#
_cell.length_a   1.000
_cell.length_b   1.000
_cell.length_c   1.000
_cell.angle_alpha   90.00
_cell.angle_beta   90.00
_cell.angle_gamma   90.00
#
_symmetry.space_group_name_H-M   'P 1'
#
loop_
_entity.id
_entity.type
_entity.pdbx_description
1 polymer ?
#
loop_
_entity_poly.entity_id
_entity_poly.type
_entity_poly.pdbx_seq_one_letter_code
_entity_poly.pdbx_strand_id
1 'polypeptide(L)'
;MNSPTTATAATSAPVTAVDPKSFTRFAEFYPYYLGEHRNPACRRLHFVGSTLALVCLGMLVATGRPYWLLVGLLCGYGFAWLGHFGFEKNKPASFKRPLYSFMGDWVMYKDIWTGKIPF
;
A
#
# COMPACT_ATOMS: atom_id res chain seq x y z
N MET A 1 -16.58 23.39 -37.83
CA MET A 1 -16.37 23.09 -37.54
C MET A 1 -15.76 22.71 -36.62
N ASN A 2 -15.55 22.58 -36.12
CA ASN A 2 -15.05 22.19 -35.32
C ASN A 2 -14.60 21.33 -34.66
N SER A 3 -14.15 21.01 -34.41
CA SER A 3 -13.60 20.21 -34.04
C SER A 3 -13.28 19.93 -32.87
N PRO A 4 -13.25 19.66 -32.38
CA PRO A 4 -12.95 19.40 -31.39
C PRO A 4 -12.32 18.56 -30.78
N THR A 5 -12.23 18.17 -30.56
CA THR A 5 -11.80 17.38 -30.15
C THR A 5 -10.95 17.01 -29.46
N THR A 6 -10.65 16.82 -29.51
CA THR A 6 -9.83 16.53 -29.09
C THR A 6 -9.34 16.30 -27.95
N ALA A 7 -9.23 16.71 -27.57
CA ALA A 7 -8.78 16.73 -26.48
C ALA A 7 -8.53 15.59 -25.85
N THR A 8 -8.93 15.24 -25.52
CA THR A 8 -8.83 14.16 -24.98
C THR A 8 -7.74 13.54 -24.84
N ALA A 9 -7.48 13.32 -25.44
CA ALA A 9 -6.51 12.59 -25.48
C ALA A 9 -5.63 12.73 -24.54
N ALA A 10 -5.19 13.29 -24.57
CA ALA A 10 -4.32 13.46 -23.89
C ALA A 10 -4.13 12.84 -22.84
N THR A 11 -4.09 12.69 -22.61
CA THR A 11 -4.02 12.36 -21.68
C THR A 11 -3.57 11.59 -20.94
N SER A 12 -3.54 11.09 -20.89
CA SER A 12 -3.26 10.19 -20.06
C SER A 12 -1.99 9.69 -19.96
N ALA A 13 -1.15 10.12 -19.18
CA ALA A 13 0.07 9.46 -18.84
C ALA A 13 -0.28 8.13 -18.23
N PRO A 14 0.45 7.08 -18.55
CA PRO A 14 0.29 5.82 -17.88
C PRO A 14 0.49 5.99 -16.38
N VAL A 15 -0.24 5.20 -15.59
CA VAL A 15 -0.08 5.23 -14.14
C VAL A 15 1.37 4.97 -13.76
N THR A 16 2.04 4.11 -14.53
CA THR A 16 3.44 3.78 -14.25
C THR A 16 4.38 4.97 -14.43
N ALA A 17 3.95 6.01 -15.14
CA ALA A 17 4.76 7.20 -15.34
C ALA A 17 4.64 8.19 -14.18
N VAL A 18 3.73 7.96 -13.25
CA VAL A 18 3.56 8.86 -12.13
C VAL A 18 4.69 8.69 -11.14
N ASP A 19 5.32 9.79 -10.78
CA ASP A 19 6.36 9.78 -9.75
C ASP A 19 5.69 9.91 -8.37
N PRO A 20 5.79 8.88 -7.51
CA PRO A 20 5.16 8.95 -6.20
C PRO A 20 5.70 10.09 -5.34
N LYS A 21 6.89 10.59 -5.63
CA LYS A 21 7.46 11.71 -4.89
C LYS A 21 6.81 13.05 -5.24
N SER A 22 6.02 13.10 -6.32
CA SER A 22 5.36 14.33 -6.74
C SER A 22 4.13 14.67 -5.89
N PHE A 23 3.61 13.72 -5.13
CA PHE A 23 2.43 13.97 -4.31
C PHE A 23 2.81 14.80 -3.08
N THR A 24 2.05 15.85 -2.83
CA THR A 24 2.28 16.73 -1.69
C THR A 24 1.34 16.46 -0.53
N ARG A 25 0.28 15.68 -0.76
CA ARG A 25 -0.68 15.33 0.28
C ARG A 25 -1.00 13.85 0.21
N PHE A 26 -1.24 13.26 1.37
CA PHE A 26 -1.61 11.85 1.44
C PHE A 26 -2.89 11.56 0.66
N ALA A 27 -3.85 12.47 0.69
CA ALA A 27 -5.12 12.28 -0.02
C ALA A 27 -4.90 12.11 -1.52
N GLU A 28 -3.86 12.74 -2.08
CA GLU A 28 -3.50 12.56 -3.49
C GLU A 28 -2.73 11.27 -3.73
N PHE A 29 -1.94 10.87 -2.76
CA PHE A 29 -1.10 9.67 -2.86
C PHE A 29 -1.93 8.39 -2.76
N TYR A 30 -2.94 8.37 -1.91
CA TYR A 30 -3.66 7.14 -1.60
C TYR A 30 -4.31 6.47 -2.82
N PRO A 31 -4.95 7.18 -3.74
CA PRO A 31 -5.45 6.52 -4.96
C PRO A 31 -4.35 5.88 -5.79
N TYR A 32 -3.17 6.52 -5.88
CA TYR A 32 -2.02 5.91 -6.52
C TYR A 32 -1.60 4.65 -5.78
N TYR A 33 -1.55 4.71 -4.46
CA TYR A 33 -1.20 3.57 -3.62
C TYR A 33 -2.14 2.38 -3.89
N LEU A 34 -3.45 2.64 -3.94
CA LEU A 34 -4.42 1.58 -4.22
C LEU A 34 -4.25 1.01 -5.62
N GLY A 35 -3.83 1.83 -6.57
CA GLY A 35 -3.53 1.36 -7.93
C GLY A 35 -2.38 0.37 -7.97
N GLU A 36 -1.46 0.47 -7.00
CA GLU A 36 -0.34 -0.47 -6.87
C GLU A 36 -0.69 -1.71 -6.07
N HIS A 37 -1.93 -1.81 -5.60
CA HIS A 37 -2.42 -2.93 -4.80
C HIS A 37 -3.71 -3.51 -5.41
N ARG A 38 -3.72 -3.68 -6.74
CA ARG A 38 -4.92 -4.15 -7.44
C ARG A 38 -5.19 -5.63 -7.25
N ASN A 39 -4.14 -6.41 -7.09
CA ASN A 39 -4.29 -7.85 -6.99
C ASN A 39 -4.85 -8.22 -5.63
N PRO A 40 -5.97 -8.96 -5.55
CA PRO A 40 -6.55 -9.33 -4.27
C PRO A 40 -5.59 -10.12 -3.38
N ALA A 41 -4.74 -10.96 -3.97
CA ALA A 41 -3.76 -11.71 -3.17
C ALA A 41 -2.77 -10.78 -2.51
N CYS A 42 -2.35 -9.72 -3.21
CA CYS A 42 -1.45 -8.71 -2.63
C CYS A 42 -2.12 -8.01 -1.45
N ARG A 43 -3.37 -7.58 -1.62
CA ARG A 43 -4.11 -6.93 -0.54
C ARG A 43 -4.28 -7.85 0.66
N ARG A 44 -4.57 -9.13 0.42
CA ARG A 44 -4.73 -10.11 1.51
C ARG A 44 -3.41 -10.32 2.26
N LEU A 45 -2.31 -10.36 1.53
CA LEU A 45 -1.00 -10.48 2.16
C LEU A 45 -0.68 -9.26 3.02
N HIS A 46 -1.00 -8.07 2.54
CA HIS A 46 -0.87 -6.87 3.36
C HIS A 46 -1.74 -6.94 4.61
N PHE A 47 -2.96 -7.41 4.46
CA PHE A 47 -3.88 -7.54 5.59
C PHE A 47 -3.34 -8.53 6.62
N VAL A 48 -2.89 -9.69 6.18
CA VAL A 48 -2.34 -10.71 7.07
C VAL A 48 -1.08 -10.20 7.76
N GLY A 49 -0.18 -9.58 6.99
CA GLY A 49 1.05 -9.03 7.55
C GLY A 49 0.79 -7.95 8.58
N SER A 50 -0.17 -7.06 8.30
CA SER A 50 -0.54 -6.01 9.25
C SER A 50 -1.18 -6.60 10.51
N THR A 51 -2.02 -7.61 10.37
CA THR A 51 -2.61 -8.29 11.53
C THR A 51 -1.52 -8.92 12.39
N LEU A 52 -0.57 -9.62 11.78
CA LEU A 52 0.54 -10.22 12.52
C LEU A 52 1.41 -9.15 13.18
N ALA A 53 1.61 -8.02 12.51
CA ALA A 53 2.36 -6.92 13.12
C ALA A 53 1.65 -6.38 14.36
N LEU A 54 0.32 -6.27 14.31
CA LEU A 54 -0.43 -5.85 15.50
C LEU A 54 -0.37 -6.87 16.62
N VAL A 55 -0.41 -8.17 16.29
CA VAL A 55 -0.23 -9.21 17.31
C VAL A 55 1.15 -9.08 17.95
N CYS A 56 2.19 -8.86 17.15
CA CYS A 56 3.52 -8.68 17.66
C CYS A 56 3.63 -7.43 18.55
N LEU A 57 2.95 -6.36 18.19
CA LEU A 57 2.91 -5.16 19.03
C LEU A 57 2.26 -5.48 20.39
N GLY A 58 1.18 -6.24 20.38
CA GLY A 58 0.54 -6.69 21.61
C GLY A 58 1.48 -7.55 22.45
N MET A 59 2.25 -8.44 21.83
CA MET A 59 3.23 -9.26 22.53
C MET A 59 4.37 -8.40 23.08
N LEU A 60 4.78 -7.37 22.35
CA LEU A 60 5.79 -6.45 22.85
C LEU A 60 5.31 -5.78 24.15
N VAL A 61 4.07 -5.30 24.15
CA VAL A 61 3.49 -4.65 25.33
C VAL A 61 3.34 -5.66 26.48
N ALA A 62 2.90 -6.88 26.17
CA ALA A 62 2.63 -7.89 27.18
C ALA A 62 3.91 -8.45 27.82
N THR A 63 4.96 -8.61 27.03
CA THR A 63 6.19 -9.28 27.51
C THR A 63 7.33 -8.31 27.77
N GLY A 64 7.29 -7.12 27.18
CA GLY A 64 8.39 -6.16 27.24
C GLY A 64 9.63 -6.59 26.48
N ARG A 65 9.56 -7.62 25.67
CA ARG A 65 10.72 -8.14 24.95
C ARG A 65 10.87 -7.44 23.60
N PRO A 66 11.99 -6.73 23.39
CA PRO A 66 12.15 -5.92 22.17
C PRO A 66 12.14 -6.71 20.87
N TYR A 67 12.47 -7.99 20.88
CA TYR A 67 12.51 -8.77 19.65
C TYR A 67 11.13 -8.82 18.94
N TRP A 68 10.04 -8.61 19.68
CA TRP A 68 8.72 -8.59 19.08
C TRP A 68 8.55 -7.45 18.09
N LEU A 69 9.28 -6.34 18.30
CA LEU A 69 9.28 -5.26 17.31
C LEU A 69 9.88 -5.72 15.99
N LEU A 70 11.00 -6.44 16.04
CA LEU A 70 11.64 -6.96 14.84
C LEU A 70 10.74 -7.99 14.14
N VAL A 71 10.15 -8.91 14.89
CA VAL A 71 9.24 -9.90 14.31
C VAL A 71 8.08 -9.23 13.64
N GLY A 72 7.49 -8.19 14.26
CA GLY A 72 6.38 -7.45 13.67
C GLY A 72 6.76 -6.75 12.38
N LEU A 73 7.94 -6.14 12.34
CA LEU A 73 8.42 -5.50 11.11
C LEU A 73 8.66 -6.51 10.00
N LEU A 74 9.24 -7.66 10.33
CA LEU A 74 9.46 -8.72 9.36
C LEU A 74 8.14 -9.27 8.82
N CYS A 75 7.14 -9.45 9.67
CA CYS A 75 5.82 -9.89 9.21
C CYS A 75 5.17 -8.85 8.32
N GLY A 76 5.14 -7.59 8.76
CA GLY A 76 4.49 -6.54 7.99
C GLY A 76 5.11 -6.35 6.62
N TYR A 77 6.40 -6.12 6.58
CA TYR A 77 7.09 -5.88 5.33
C TYR A 77 7.30 -7.14 4.51
N GLY A 78 7.53 -8.28 5.16
CA GLY A 78 7.73 -9.54 4.44
C GLY A 78 6.51 -9.94 3.64
N PHE A 79 5.34 -9.91 4.26
CA PHE A 79 4.09 -10.24 3.55
C PHE A 79 3.77 -9.20 2.50
N ALA A 80 4.00 -7.92 2.79
CA ALA A 80 3.73 -6.86 1.82
C ALA A 80 4.63 -7.01 0.58
N TRP A 81 5.91 -7.25 0.78
CA TRP A 81 6.84 -7.41 -0.34
C TRP A 81 6.55 -8.67 -1.13
N LEU A 82 6.16 -9.75 -0.45
CA LEU A 82 5.72 -10.96 -1.15
C LEU A 82 4.55 -10.64 -2.07
N GLY A 83 3.60 -9.85 -1.59
CA GLY A 83 2.47 -9.44 -2.41
C GLY A 83 2.89 -8.65 -3.63
N HIS A 84 3.78 -7.68 -3.46
CA HIS A 84 4.24 -6.87 -4.58
C HIS A 84 5.07 -7.65 -5.58
N PHE A 85 6.09 -8.34 -5.11
CA PHE A 85 6.98 -9.04 -6.03
C PHE A 85 6.36 -10.31 -6.59
N GLY A 86 5.51 -10.99 -5.80
CA GLY A 86 4.93 -12.26 -6.21
C GLY A 86 3.66 -12.14 -7.04
N PHE A 87 2.81 -11.18 -6.72
CA PHE A 87 1.47 -11.09 -7.31
C PHE A 87 1.24 -9.83 -8.12
N GLU A 88 1.63 -8.66 -7.60
CA GLU A 88 1.49 -7.42 -8.36
C GLU A 88 2.57 -7.27 -9.43
N LYS A 89 3.69 -7.91 -9.22
CA LYS A 89 4.85 -7.80 -10.12
C LYS A 89 5.34 -6.36 -10.24
N ASN A 90 5.30 -5.62 -9.13
CA ASN A 90 5.78 -4.25 -9.07
C ASN A 90 6.66 -4.07 -7.84
N LYS A 91 7.27 -2.91 -7.74
CA LYS A 91 8.06 -2.56 -6.56
C LYS A 91 7.16 -1.92 -5.51
N PRO A 92 7.36 -2.23 -4.23
CA PRO A 92 6.60 -1.56 -3.19
C PRO A 92 6.77 -0.05 -3.24
N ALA A 93 5.68 0.69 -3.03
CA ALA A 93 5.73 2.14 -3.00
C ALA A 93 6.60 2.66 -1.85
N SER A 94 6.83 1.84 -0.83
CA SER A 94 7.68 2.20 0.30
C SER A 94 9.11 2.48 -0.11
N PHE A 95 9.55 2.00 -1.27
CA PHE A 95 10.90 2.29 -1.75
C PHE A 95 11.09 3.76 -2.11
N LYS A 96 10.01 4.46 -2.48
CA LYS A 96 10.09 5.87 -2.88
C LYS A 96 9.37 6.81 -1.92
N ARG A 97 8.31 6.37 -1.27
CA ARG A 97 7.55 7.18 -0.32
C ARG A 97 7.26 6.37 0.94
N PRO A 98 8.28 6.15 1.77
CA PRO A 98 8.11 5.24 2.92
C PRO A 98 7.05 5.71 3.91
N LEU A 99 6.98 7.00 4.21
CA LEU A 99 6.02 7.48 5.19
C LEU A 99 4.59 7.39 4.66
N TYR A 100 4.37 7.87 3.43
CA TYR A 100 3.02 7.78 2.84
C TYR A 100 2.62 6.34 2.60
N SER A 101 3.57 5.47 2.25
CA SER A 101 3.26 4.05 2.08
C SER A 101 2.88 3.40 3.39
N PHE A 102 3.58 3.73 4.46
CA PHE A 102 3.24 3.25 5.79
C PHE A 102 1.83 3.69 6.19
N MET A 103 1.51 4.96 5.96
CA MET A 103 0.16 5.47 6.21
C MET A 103 -0.86 4.74 5.35
N GLY A 104 -0.53 4.52 4.08
CA GLY A 104 -1.41 3.82 3.15
C GLY A 104 -1.70 2.40 3.59
N ASP A 105 -0.69 1.71 4.10
CA ASP A 105 -0.86 0.34 4.59
C ASP A 105 -1.95 0.28 5.67
N TRP A 106 -1.93 1.22 6.60
CA TRP A 106 -2.89 1.22 7.71
C TRP A 106 -4.25 1.74 7.30
N VAL A 107 -4.31 2.71 6.37
CA VAL A 107 -5.60 3.16 5.84
C VAL A 107 -6.25 2.06 5.00
N MET A 108 -5.48 1.37 4.17
CA MET A 108 -6.00 0.23 3.41
C MET A 108 -6.47 -0.88 4.34
N TYR A 109 -5.73 -1.16 5.40
CA TYR A 109 -6.11 -2.14 6.40
C TYR A 109 -7.47 -1.79 7.01
N LYS A 110 -7.64 -0.54 7.41
CA LYS A 110 -8.91 -0.06 7.94
C LYS A 110 -10.01 -0.16 6.89
N ASP A 111 -9.72 0.22 5.65
CA ASP A 111 -10.71 0.20 4.58
C ASP A 111 -11.16 -1.22 4.24
N ILE A 112 -10.28 -2.20 4.38
CA ILE A 112 -10.67 -3.61 4.22
C ILE A 112 -11.58 -4.02 5.38
N TRP A 113 -11.24 -3.66 6.61
CA TRP A 113 -12.06 -3.98 7.77
C TRP A 113 -13.46 -3.38 7.68
N THR A 114 -13.58 -2.16 7.14
CA THR A 114 -14.87 -1.46 7.05
C THR A 114 -15.64 -1.78 5.79
N GLY A 115 -15.09 -2.59 4.91
CA GLY A 115 -15.77 -3.00 3.68
C GLY A 115 -15.65 -2.03 2.52
N LYS A 116 -14.88 -0.95 2.65
CA LYS A 116 -14.64 -0.04 1.53
C LYS A 116 -13.81 -0.69 0.44
N ILE A 117 -12.94 -1.62 0.83
CA ILE A 117 -12.10 -2.37 -0.09
C ILE A 117 -12.36 -3.84 0.17
N PRO A 118 -12.65 -4.65 -0.86
CA PRO A 118 -12.91 -6.07 -0.66
C PRO A 118 -11.66 -6.81 -0.19
N PHE A 119 -11.86 -7.75 0.71
CA PHE A 119 -10.81 -8.69 1.10
C PHE A 119 -10.64 -9.71 -0.04
#